data_9991415f00efc343f57f9b1fe6f14582
#
_entry.id   9991415f00efc343f57f9b1fe6f14582
#
_cell.length_a   1.000
_cell.length_b   1.000
_cell.length_c   1.000
_cell.angle_alpha   90.00
_cell.angle_beta   90.00
_cell.angle_gamma   90.00
#
_symmetry.space_group_name_H-M   'P 1'
#
loop_
_entity.id
_entity.type
_entity.pdbx_description
1 polymer ?
#
loop_
_entity_poly.entity_id
_entity_poly.type
_entity_poly.pdbx_seq_one_letter_code
_entity_poly.pdbx_strand_id
1 'polypeptide(L)'
;MSKKNPKGLPIPTSETKPFWDGCKKHELHIQECLECESHQFYPRLYCTKCMSDRVRWVRASGRATIVSFTVVHRPVTKAFEADVPYVVALVKLEEGPQLMTNIVGCEPEEVHIEMPVSIAFEDWSDEISVLKFKPNVSG
;
A
#
# COMPACT_ATOMS: atom_id res chain seq x y z
N MET A 1 -24.69 9.19 -7.63
CA MET A 1 -24.43 9.87 -6.36
C MET A 1 -23.29 9.22 -5.65
N SER A 2 -22.22 9.94 -5.46
CA SER A 2 -21.07 9.38 -4.78
C SER A 2 -21.34 9.28 -3.28
N LYS A 3 -21.13 8.13 -2.71
CA LYS A 3 -21.18 7.97 -1.26
C LYS A 3 -19.95 8.64 -0.68
N LYS A 4 -20.15 9.56 0.25
CA LYS A 4 -19.02 10.13 0.97
C LYS A 4 -18.43 9.07 1.89
N ASN A 5 -17.17 8.77 1.69
CA ASN A 5 -16.46 7.91 2.61
C ASN A 5 -15.99 8.76 3.78
N PRO A 6 -16.39 8.43 5.04
CA PRO A 6 -16.02 9.27 6.20
C PRO A 6 -14.51 9.33 6.46
N LYS A 7 -13.74 8.41 5.89
CA LYS A 7 -12.29 8.39 6.02
C LYS A 7 -11.59 9.34 5.05
N GLY A 8 -12.35 9.99 4.17
CA GLY A 8 -11.80 10.81 3.10
C GLY A 8 -11.26 9.95 1.98
N LEU A 9 -11.50 10.36 0.75
CA LEU A 9 -11.01 9.61 -0.41
C LEU A 9 -9.70 10.24 -0.90
N PRO A 10 -8.70 9.43 -1.26
CA PRO A 10 -7.51 9.95 -1.92
C PRO A 10 -7.88 10.61 -3.23
N ILE A 11 -7.13 11.63 -3.60
CA ILE A 11 -7.32 12.33 -4.87
C ILE A 11 -6.14 11.98 -5.77
N PRO A 12 -6.37 11.18 -6.83
CA PRO A 12 -5.29 10.84 -7.75
C PRO A 12 -4.75 12.08 -8.45
N THR A 13 -3.42 12.12 -8.63
CA THR A 13 -2.75 13.15 -9.41
C THR A 13 -2.18 12.49 -10.66
N SER A 14 -1.68 13.30 -11.61
CA SER A 14 -1.06 12.74 -12.81
C SER A 14 0.13 11.84 -12.45
N GLU A 15 0.82 12.16 -11.35
CA GLU A 15 1.95 11.40 -10.85
C GLU A 15 1.53 10.07 -10.24
N THR A 16 0.36 10.03 -9.57
CA THR A 16 -0.09 8.83 -8.85
C THR A 16 -1.17 8.05 -9.58
N LYS A 17 -1.68 8.57 -10.69
CA LYS A 17 -2.78 7.93 -11.42
C LYS A 17 -2.52 6.45 -11.76
N PRO A 18 -1.35 6.06 -12.29
CA PRO A 18 -1.12 4.65 -12.60
C PRO A 18 -1.22 3.75 -11.37
N PHE A 19 -0.79 4.24 -10.21
CA PHE A 19 -0.94 3.50 -8.96
C PHE A 19 -2.41 3.26 -8.63
N TRP A 20 -3.22 4.34 -8.67
CA TRP A 20 -4.65 4.23 -8.35
C TRP A 20 -5.42 3.41 -9.37
N ASP A 21 -5.07 3.53 -10.65
CA ASP A 21 -5.68 2.70 -11.70
C ASP A 21 -5.38 1.23 -11.47
N GLY A 22 -4.16 0.91 -11.02
CA GLY A 22 -3.80 -0.46 -10.66
C GLY A 22 -4.60 -0.95 -9.46
N CYS A 23 -4.73 -0.14 -8.43
CA CYS A 23 -5.51 -0.49 -7.24
C CYS A 23 -6.96 -0.83 -7.61
N LYS A 24 -7.54 -0.09 -8.53
CA LYS A 24 -8.90 -0.34 -8.99
C LYS A 24 -9.04 -1.72 -9.63
N LYS A 25 -7.97 -2.20 -10.24
CA LYS A 25 -7.91 -3.54 -10.84
C LYS A 25 -7.38 -4.58 -9.83
N HIS A 26 -7.15 -4.18 -8.58
CA HIS A 26 -6.56 -5.00 -7.54
C HIS A 26 -5.15 -5.48 -7.90
N GLU A 27 -4.36 -4.56 -8.47
CA GLU A 27 -2.97 -4.78 -8.81
C GLU A 27 -2.11 -3.70 -8.17
N LEU A 28 -0.95 -4.09 -7.68
CA LEU A 28 0.01 -3.13 -7.15
C LEU A 28 1.01 -2.75 -8.24
N HIS A 29 1.07 -1.47 -8.59
CA HIS A 29 2.01 -0.96 -9.57
C HIS A 29 3.00 -0.05 -8.86
N ILE A 30 4.28 -0.26 -9.14
CA ILE A 30 5.38 0.53 -8.58
C ILE A 30 6.24 1.05 -9.72
N GLN A 31 7.20 1.90 -9.40
CA GLN A 31 8.09 2.47 -10.43
C GLN A 31 9.42 1.74 -10.46
N GLU A 32 9.94 1.55 -11.68
CA GLU A 32 11.27 1.00 -11.91
C GLU A 32 12.07 2.00 -12.74
N CYS A 33 13.30 2.27 -12.33
CA CYS A 33 14.20 3.14 -13.10
C CYS A 33 14.86 2.35 -14.22
N LEU A 34 14.78 2.88 -15.44
CA LEU A 34 15.40 2.24 -16.60
C LEU A 34 16.91 2.39 -16.62
N GLU A 35 17.45 3.36 -15.86
CA GLU A 35 18.89 3.61 -15.84
C GLU A 35 19.60 2.77 -14.78
N CYS A 36 19.15 2.82 -13.52
CA CYS A 36 19.82 2.10 -12.44
C CYS A 36 19.10 0.85 -11.99
N GLU A 37 17.96 0.53 -12.60
CA GLU A 37 17.17 -0.67 -12.34
C GLU A 37 16.60 -0.78 -10.93
N SER A 38 16.65 0.28 -10.14
CA SER A 38 16.06 0.27 -8.81
C SER A 38 14.55 0.48 -8.87
N HIS A 39 13.85 -0.01 -7.85
CA HIS A 39 12.41 0.16 -7.73
C HIS A 39 12.10 1.17 -6.63
N GLN A 40 10.99 1.90 -6.79
CA GLN A 40 10.52 2.83 -5.77
C GLN A 40 9.00 2.77 -5.70
N PHE A 41 8.45 2.97 -4.50
CA PHE A 41 7.01 2.90 -4.32
C PHE A 41 6.34 4.26 -4.40
N TYR A 42 6.77 5.23 -3.59
CA TYR A 42 6.12 6.54 -3.63
C TYR A 42 6.43 7.18 -4.98
N PRO A 43 5.40 7.40 -5.81
CA PRO A 43 5.64 7.85 -7.19
C PRO A 43 6.34 9.20 -7.25
N ARG A 44 7.29 9.30 -8.14
CA ARG A 44 8.04 10.53 -8.41
C ARG A 44 8.25 10.66 -9.91
N LEU A 45 8.55 11.88 -10.35
CA LEU A 45 8.89 12.10 -11.74
C LEU A 45 10.30 11.63 -12.07
N TYR A 46 11.12 11.42 -11.05
CA TYR A 46 12.51 11.02 -11.18
C TYR A 46 12.81 9.84 -10.28
N CYS A 47 13.86 9.10 -10.65
CA CYS A 47 14.41 8.09 -9.77
C CYS A 47 15.02 8.77 -8.54
N THR A 48 14.62 8.34 -7.35
CA THR A 48 15.13 8.93 -6.12
C THR A 48 16.58 8.53 -5.83
N LYS A 49 17.09 7.52 -6.52
CA LYS A 49 18.44 7.02 -6.32
C LYS A 49 19.45 7.63 -7.29
N CYS A 50 19.13 7.72 -8.57
CA CYS A 50 20.05 8.22 -9.57
C CYS A 50 19.59 9.49 -10.28
N MET A 51 18.42 10.00 -9.93
CA MET A 51 17.84 11.24 -10.49
C MET A 51 17.47 11.17 -11.97
N SER A 52 17.47 9.98 -12.58
CA SER A 52 17.02 9.84 -13.96
C SER A 52 15.52 10.09 -14.07
N ASP A 53 15.10 10.69 -15.16
CA ASP A 53 13.66 10.84 -15.45
C ASP A 53 13.09 9.63 -16.21
N ARG A 54 13.92 8.62 -16.46
CA ARG A 54 13.52 7.42 -17.19
C ARG A 54 12.96 6.37 -16.24
N VAL A 55 11.81 6.68 -15.66
CA VAL A 55 11.10 5.75 -14.78
C VAL A 55 9.87 5.21 -15.49
N ARG A 56 9.55 3.95 -15.23
CA ARG A 56 8.35 3.32 -15.79
C ARG A 56 7.57 2.63 -14.68
N TRP A 57 6.31 2.36 -14.94
CA TRP A 57 5.45 1.62 -14.03
C TRP A 57 5.52 0.13 -14.34
N VAL A 58 5.68 -0.67 -13.31
CA VAL A 58 5.69 -2.13 -13.44
C VAL A 58 4.77 -2.73 -12.38
N ARG A 59 4.23 -3.90 -12.66
CA ARG A 59 3.39 -4.61 -11.71
C ARG A 59 4.28 -5.34 -10.71
N ALA A 60 4.04 -5.12 -9.42
CA ALA A 60 4.75 -5.81 -8.35
C ALA A 60 4.10 -7.17 -8.07
N SER A 61 4.88 -8.07 -7.47
CA SER A 61 4.38 -9.40 -7.11
C SER A 61 3.24 -9.35 -6.09
N GLY A 62 3.23 -8.32 -5.26
CA GLY A 62 2.26 -8.19 -4.20
C GLY A 62 2.67 -8.90 -2.91
N ARG A 63 3.87 -9.48 -2.87
CA ARG A 63 4.40 -10.14 -1.68
C ARG A 63 5.34 -9.21 -0.94
N ALA A 64 5.27 -9.27 0.40
CA ALA A 64 6.09 -8.41 1.25
C ALA A 64 6.29 -9.08 2.60
N THR A 65 7.14 -8.46 3.42
CA THR A 65 7.35 -8.86 4.81
C THR A 65 7.22 -7.65 5.70
N ILE A 66 6.77 -7.85 6.94
CA ILE A 66 6.62 -6.77 7.90
C ILE A 66 7.98 -6.41 8.46
N VAL A 67 8.36 -5.13 8.33
CA VAL A 67 9.61 -4.60 8.89
C VAL A 67 9.37 -4.09 10.31
N SER A 68 8.27 -3.37 10.50
CA SER A 68 7.86 -2.87 11.81
C SER A 68 6.35 -2.63 11.79
N PHE A 69 5.75 -2.51 12.97
CA PHE A 69 4.32 -2.25 13.06
C PHE A 69 3.96 -1.65 14.40
N THR A 70 2.77 -1.06 14.46
CA THR A 70 2.17 -0.63 15.72
C THR A 70 0.68 -0.94 15.67
N VAL A 71 0.10 -1.17 16.84
CA VAL A 71 -1.34 -1.41 16.96
C VAL A 71 -1.96 -0.13 17.50
N VAL A 72 -2.92 0.40 16.75
CA VAL A 72 -3.61 1.64 17.10
C VAL A 72 -4.88 1.28 17.87
N HIS A 73 -4.96 1.68 19.14
CA HIS A 73 -6.10 1.42 20.00
C HIS A 73 -7.05 2.60 20.11
N ARG A 74 -6.57 3.80 19.79
CA ARG A 74 -7.38 5.01 19.81
C ARG A 74 -7.51 5.57 18.41
N PRO A 75 -8.74 5.85 17.95
CA PRO A 75 -8.90 6.39 16.60
C PRO A 75 -8.31 7.81 16.52
N VAL A 76 -7.65 8.11 15.38
CA VAL A 76 -7.12 9.46 15.13
C VAL A 76 -8.24 10.43 14.79
N THR A 77 -9.36 9.93 14.30
CA THR A 77 -10.58 10.69 14.02
C THR A 77 -11.78 9.80 14.27
N LYS A 78 -12.96 10.39 14.34
CA LYS A 78 -14.20 9.62 14.46
C LYS A 78 -14.41 8.64 13.32
N ALA A 79 -13.86 8.96 12.15
CA ALA A 79 -14.01 8.10 10.98
C ALA A 79 -13.38 6.72 11.17
N PHE A 80 -12.45 6.57 12.12
CA PHE A 80 -11.75 5.32 12.37
C PHE A 80 -12.18 4.62 13.67
N GLU A 81 -13.19 5.14 14.37
CA GLU A 81 -13.65 4.55 15.63
C GLU A 81 -14.04 3.08 15.50
N ALA A 82 -14.68 2.71 14.40
CA ALA A 82 -15.11 1.33 14.18
C ALA A 82 -13.96 0.39 13.79
N ASP A 83 -12.81 0.93 13.42
CA ASP A 83 -11.69 0.14 12.94
C ASP A 83 -10.70 -0.24 14.03
N VAL A 84 -10.73 0.42 15.18
CA VAL A 84 -9.78 0.14 16.25
C VAL A 84 -10.16 -1.12 17.01
N PRO A 85 -9.17 -1.91 17.47
CA PRO A 85 -7.76 -1.72 17.19
C PRO A 85 -7.43 -2.10 15.75
N TYR A 86 -6.51 -1.36 15.14
CA TYR A 86 -6.02 -1.69 13.80
C TYR A 86 -4.50 -1.61 13.77
N VAL A 87 -3.89 -2.26 12.77
CA VAL A 87 -2.44 -2.34 12.66
C VAL A 87 -1.95 -1.43 11.54
N VAL A 88 -0.98 -0.57 11.88
CA VAL A 88 -0.21 0.19 10.90
C VAL A 88 1.15 -0.48 10.81
N ALA A 89 1.56 -0.85 9.61
CA ALA A 89 2.81 -1.57 9.42
C ALA A 89 3.66 -0.94 8.32
N LEU A 90 4.98 -1.05 8.49
CA LEU A 90 5.93 -0.79 7.42
C LEU A 90 6.28 -2.15 6.83
N VAL A 91 6.01 -2.33 5.54
CA VAL A 91 6.29 -3.59 4.86
C VAL A 91 7.32 -3.35 3.77
N LYS A 92 8.16 -4.36 3.53
CA LYS A 92 9.15 -4.34 2.47
C LYS A 92 8.68 -5.27 1.35
N LEU A 93 8.49 -4.71 0.18
CA LEU A 93 8.09 -5.49 -0.99
C LEU A 93 9.22 -6.41 -1.44
N GLU A 94 8.84 -7.51 -2.08
CA GLU A 94 9.82 -8.44 -2.65
C GLU A 94 10.77 -7.72 -3.62
N GLU A 95 10.28 -6.69 -4.31
CA GLU A 95 11.09 -5.89 -5.23
C GLU A 95 12.02 -4.90 -4.54
N GLY A 96 11.87 -4.67 -3.25
CA GLY A 96 12.76 -3.83 -2.45
C GLY A 96 12.14 -2.61 -1.77
N PRO A 97 11.22 -1.88 -2.39
CA PRO A 97 10.66 -0.69 -1.74
C PRO A 97 9.89 -1.00 -0.46
N GLN A 98 9.91 -0.06 0.46
CA GLN A 98 9.14 -0.15 1.70
C GLN A 98 7.98 0.82 1.64
N LEU A 99 6.86 0.44 2.24
CA LEU A 99 5.69 1.31 2.30
C LEU A 99 4.91 1.09 3.58
N MET A 100 4.16 2.11 3.99
CA MET A 100 3.28 2.01 5.15
C MET A 100 1.90 1.58 4.70
N THR A 101 1.30 0.67 5.46
CA THR A 101 0.01 0.11 5.13
C THR A 101 -0.70 -0.35 6.40
N ASN A 102 -1.90 -0.88 6.24
CA ASN A 102 -2.61 -1.56 7.32
C ASN A 102 -2.58 -3.06 7.06
N ILE A 103 -2.52 -3.83 8.13
CA ILE A 103 -2.63 -5.28 8.04
C ILE A 103 -4.07 -5.66 8.38
N VAL A 104 -4.72 -6.38 7.47
CA VAL A 104 -6.11 -6.80 7.62
C VAL A 104 -6.19 -8.32 7.54
N GLY A 105 -7.35 -8.89 7.83
CA GLY A 105 -7.56 -10.33 7.70
C GLY A 105 -7.02 -11.17 8.84
N CYS A 106 -6.56 -10.54 9.92
CA CYS A 106 -6.11 -11.26 11.12
C CYS A 106 -6.26 -10.37 12.34
N GLU A 107 -6.12 -10.96 13.51
CA GLU A 107 -6.16 -10.21 14.76
C GLU A 107 -4.81 -9.48 14.97
N PRO A 108 -4.83 -8.29 15.60
CA PRO A 108 -3.58 -7.57 15.86
C PRO A 108 -2.53 -8.39 16.60
N GLU A 109 -2.97 -9.30 17.48
CA GLU A 109 -2.07 -10.14 18.26
C GLU A 109 -1.28 -11.14 17.41
N GLU A 110 -1.76 -11.41 16.19
CA GLU A 110 -1.10 -12.35 15.29
C GLU A 110 0.02 -11.71 14.49
N VAL A 111 0.09 -10.37 14.46
CA VAL A 111 1.07 -9.63 13.65
C VAL A 111 2.44 -9.67 14.33
N HIS A 112 3.48 -9.94 13.55
CA HIS A 112 4.85 -9.98 14.07
C HIS A 112 5.84 -9.53 13.00
N ILE A 113 7.04 -9.18 13.46
CA ILE A 113 8.14 -8.78 12.57
C ILE A 113 8.51 -9.94 11.66
N GLU A 114 8.82 -9.64 10.42
CA GLU A 114 9.18 -10.60 9.37
C GLU A 114 8.01 -11.50 8.92
N MET A 115 6.81 -11.19 9.39
CA MET A 115 5.63 -11.92 8.95
C MET A 115 5.41 -11.76 7.44
N PRO A 116 5.23 -12.87 6.69
CA PRO A 116 4.91 -12.76 5.27
C PRO A 116 3.51 -12.23 5.08
N VAL A 117 3.36 -11.25 4.19
CA VAL A 117 2.06 -10.66 3.87
C VAL A 117 1.93 -10.51 2.36
N SER A 118 0.71 -10.38 1.90
CA SER A 118 0.42 -10.14 0.48
C SER A 118 -0.64 -9.07 0.34
N ILE A 119 -0.72 -8.49 -0.86
CA ILE A 119 -1.65 -7.39 -1.12
C ILE A 119 -3.09 -7.82 -0.92
N ALA A 120 -3.88 -6.87 -0.41
CA ALA A 120 -5.33 -6.93 -0.34
C ALA A 120 -5.84 -5.54 -0.70
N PHE A 121 -7.07 -5.45 -1.14
CA PHE A 121 -7.63 -4.16 -1.54
C PHE A 121 -8.98 -3.97 -0.90
N GLU A 122 -9.26 -2.74 -0.49
CA GLU A 122 -10.57 -2.33 0.00
C GLU A 122 -11.15 -1.34 -0.99
N ASP A 123 -12.32 -1.62 -1.51
CA ASP A 123 -13.00 -0.73 -2.44
C ASP A 123 -13.77 0.32 -1.62
N TRP A 124 -13.23 1.54 -1.59
CA TRP A 124 -13.82 2.64 -0.81
C TRP A 124 -14.88 3.41 -1.61
N SER A 125 -14.82 3.31 -2.94
CA SER A 125 -15.83 3.88 -3.83
C SER A 125 -15.76 3.15 -5.16
N ASP A 126 -16.65 3.51 -6.10
CA ASP A 126 -16.63 2.94 -7.45
C ASP A 126 -15.34 3.27 -8.20
N GLU A 127 -14.65 4.32 -7.76
CA GLU A 127 -13.45 4.80 -8.45
C GLU A 127 -12.16 4.55 -7.69
N ILE A 128 -12.23 4.33 -6.37
CA ILE A 128 -11.04 4.24 -5.52
C ILE A 128 -11.03 2.93 -4.75
N SER A 129 -9.96 2.17 -4.93
CA SER A 129 -9.64 1.01 -4.10
C SER A 129 -8.34 1.31 -3.36
N VAL A 130 -8.28 0.96 -2.09
CA VAL A 130 -7.13 1.27 -1.22
C VAL A 130 -6.33 0.01 -0.94
N LEU A 131 -5.02 0.13 -1.10
CA LEU A 131 -4.09 -0.97 -0.86
C LEU A 131 -3.96 -1.27 0.63
N LYS A 132 -4.14 -2.53 0.97
CA LYS A 132 -3.88 -3.08 2.30
C LYS A 132 -3.05 -4.34 2.13
N PHE A 133 -2.62 -4.93 3.24
CA PHE A 133 -1.92 -6.21 3.21
C PHE A 133 -2.59 -7.17 4.20
N LYS A 134 -2.49 -8.44 3.91
CA LYS A 134 -3.03 -9.51 4.75
C LYS A 134 -1.98 -10.60 4.91
N PRO A 135 -2.09 -11.45 5.95
CA PRO A 135 -1.14 -12.55 6.09
C PRO A 135 -1.10 -13.42 4.84
N ASN A 136 0.11 -13.76 4.42
CA ASN A 136 0.30 -14.67 3.30
C ASN A 136 0.43 -16.09 3.87
N VAL A 137 -0.71 -16.78 3.93
CA VAL A 137 -0.77 -18.11 4.54
C VAL A 137 -0.68 -19.24 3.54
N SER A 138 -0.40 -18.91 2.30
CA SER A 138 -0.24 -19.96 1.31
C SER A 138 1.03 -20.73 1.62
N GLY A 139 0.83 -21.87 2.14
CA GLY A 139 1.92 -22.80 2.36
C GLY A 139 2.45 -23.28 1.04
#